data_e29ada812edfb9d9829c3de4cdd9d615
#
_entry.id   e29ada812edfb9d9829c3de4cdd9d615
#
_cell.length_a   1.000
_cell.length_b   1.000
_cell.length_c   1.000
_cell.angle_alpha   90.00
_cell.angle_beta   90.00
_cell.angle_gamma   90.00
#
_symmetry.space_group_name_H-M   'P 1'
#
loop_
_entity.id
_entity.type
_entity.pdbx_description
1 polymer ?
#
loop_
_entity_poly.entity_id
_entity_poly.type
_entity_poly.pdbx_seq_one_letter_code
_entity_poly.pdbx_strand_id
1 'polypeptide(L)'
;MADKIIALACSAGMSTSLLVSKMQKAAQAEGKDYEIFAKATAEAEDMLHATPKPDVLLLGPQVAYEKKRIGALGAAVGVPVDVINMQDYGLMRGEKVLKFAESLMGIE
;
A
#
# COMPACT_ATOMS: atom_id res chain seq x y z
N MET A 1 6.44 -1.28 -18.00
CA MET A 1 5.57 -1.89 -16.97
C MET A 1 6.27 -1.88 -15.64
N ALA A 2 5.54 -1.64 -14.58
CA ALA A 2 6.13 -1.64 -13.25
C ALA A 2 6.46 -3.07 -12.82
N ASP A 3 7.56 -3.24 -12.09
CA ASP A 3 7.94 -4.54 -11.54
C ASP A 3 6.96 -4.99 -10.46
N LYS A 4 6.47 -4.04 -9.65
CA LYS A 4 5.53 -4.31 -8.58
C LYS A 4 4.53 -3.17 -8.48
N ILE A 5 3.35 -3.49 -7.99
CA ILE A 5 2.27 -2.52 -7.78
C ILE A 5 1.95 -2.50 -6.29
N ILE A 6 2.14 -1.35 -5.67
CA ILE A 6 1.89 -1.16 -4.24
C ILE A 6 0.70 -0.21 -4.10
N ALA A 7 -0.39 -0.71 -3.55
CA ALA A 7 -1.60 0.08 -3.34
C ALA A 7 -1.75 0.42 -1.87
N LEU A 8 -2.19 1.64 -1.59
CA LEU A 8 -2.55 2.08 -0.24
C LEU A 8 -4.03 2.43 -0.23
N ALA A 9 -4.69 2.18 0.87
CA ALA A 9 -6.08 2.54 1.05
C ALA A 9 -6.27 3.28 2.37
N CYS A 10 -7.04 4.36 2.34
CA CYS A 10 -7.32 5.17 3.53
C CYS A 10 -8.75 5.72 3.44
N SER A 11 -9.19 6.39 4.52
CA SER A 11 -10.55 6.93 4.54
C SER A 11 -10.72 8.05 3.51
N ALA A 12 -9.76 8.94 3.44
CA ALA A 12 -9.68 9.98 2.41
C ALA A 12 -8.41 10.75 2.66
N GLY A 13 -7.65 11.09 1.59
CA GLY A 13 -6.75 11.97 2.02
C GLY A 13 -5.46 12.32 1.47
N MET A 14 -5.23 13.59 1.76
CA MET A 14 -4.05 14.27 1.29
C MET A 14 -2.78 13.76 1.95
N SER A 15 -2.86 13.32 3.22
CA SER A 15 -1.68 12.81 3.91
C SER A 15 -1.19 11.52 3.28
N THR A 16 -2.10 10.68 2.81
CA THR A 16 -1.72 9.44 2.14
C THR A 16 -1.05 9.75 0.80
N SER A 17 -1.51 10.77 0.10
CA SER A 17 -0.90 11.18 -1.17
C SER A 17 0.54 11.64 -0.96
N LEU A 18 0.81 12.34 0.14
CA LEU A 18 2.16 12.78 0.46
C LEU A 18 3.05 11.58 0.77
N LEU A 19 2.53 10.63 1.52
CA LEU A 19 3.28 9.39 1.82
C LEU A 19 3.61 8.63 0.55
N VAL A 20 2.64 8.52 -0.36
CA VAL A 20 2.87 7.85 -1.66
C VAL A 20 4.01 8.53 -2.41
N SER A 21 4.02 9.86 -2.44
CA SER A 21 5.09 10.61 -3.10
C SER A 21 6.46 10.28 -2.50
N LYS A 22 6.53 10.18 -1.18
CA LYS A 22 7.79 9.84 -0.52
C LYS A 22 8.20 8.39 -0.78
N MET A 23 7.25 7.49 -0.86
CA MET A 23 7.53 6.10 -1.22
C MET A 23 8.04 5.98 -2.66
N GLN A 24 7.43 6.75 -3.57
CA GLN A 24 7.88 6.77 -4.97
C GLN A 24 9.32 7.26 -5.08
N LYS A 25 9.66 8.31 -4.34
CA LYS A 25 11.03 8.82 -4.33
C LYS A 25 12.01 7.80 -3.75
N ALA A 26 11.62 7.11 -2.69
CA ALA A 26 12.45 6.08 -2.10
C ALA A 26 12.70 4.93 -3.08
N ALA A 27 11.67 4.51 -3.80
CA ALA A 27 11.80 3.44 -4.79
C ALA A 27 12.73 3.87 -5.92
N GLN A 28 12.58 5.09 -6.40
CA GLN A 28 13.44 5.62 -7.47
C GLN A 28 14.90 5.69 -7.02
N ALA A 29 15.14 6.11 -5.78
CA ALA A 29 16.49 6.19 -5.24
C ALA A 29 17.16 4.81 -5.18
N GLU A 30 16.37 3.75 -5.04
CA GLU A 30 16.88 2.38 -5.02
C GLU A 30 16.87 1.72 -6.40
N GLY A 31 16.52 2.46 -7.44
CA GLY A 31 16.49 1.94 -8.80
C GLY A 31 15.36 0.96 -9.06
N LYS A 32 14.29 1.04 -8.29
CA LYS A 32 13.15 0.12 -8.41
C LYS A 32 12.03 0.76 -9.20
N ASP A 33 11.42 0.00 -10.09
CA ASP A 33 10.31 0.45 -10.92
C ASP A 33 9.00 -0.05 -10.32
N TYR A 34 8.51 0.67 -9.31
CA TYR A 34 7.27 0.32 -8.62
C TYR A 34 6.19 1.34 -8.96
N GLU A 35 5.00 0.83 -9.22
CA GLU A 35 3.81 1.70 -9.29
C GLU A 35 3.23 1.79 -7.88
N ILE A 36 3.11 3.00 -7.35
CA ILE A 36 2.62 3.23 -5.99
C ILE A 36 1.50 4.25 -6.06
N PHE A 37 0.34 3.92 -5.51
CA PHE A 37 -0.81 4.82 -5.53
C PHE A 37 -1.69 4.59 -4.30
N ALA A 38 -2.60 5.53 -4.06
CA ALA A 38 -3.52 5.45 -2.94
C ALA A 38 -4.94 5.73 -3.41
N LYS A 39 -5.90 5.03 -2.81
CA LYS A 39 -7.33 5.24 -3.05
C LYS A 39 -8.09 5.10 -1.74
N ALA A 40 -9.37 5.46 -1.75
CA ALA A 40 -10.21 5.29 -0.57
C ALA A 40 -10.52 3.82 -0.32
N THR A 41 -10.74 3.44 0.93
CA THR A 41 -11.08 2.05 1.28
C THR A 41 -12.34 1.56 0.59
N ALA A 42 -13.25 2.48 0.24
CA ALA A 42 -14.45 2.10 -0.51
C ALA A 42 -14.11 1.50 -1.88
N GLU A 43 -12.92 1.76 -2.42
CA GLU A 43 -12.48 1.21 -3.69
C GLU A 43 -11.59 -0.01 -3.54
N ALA A 44 -11.40 -0.52 -2.32
CA ALA A 44 -10.47 -1.61 -2.07
C ALA A 44 -10.82 -2.87 -2.86
N GLU A 45 -12.10 -3.21 -2.90
CA GLU A 45 -12.52 -4.40 -3.62
C GLU A 45 -12.23 -4.27 -5.12
N ASP A 46 -12.53 -3.10 -5.70
CA ASP A 46 -12.25 -2.85 -7.10
C ASP A 46 -10.75 -2.91 -7.39
N MET A 47 -9.94 -2.37 -6.49
CA MET A 47 -8.48 -2.42 -6.65
C MET A 47 -7.98 -3.85 -6.67
N LEU A 48 -8.51 -4.70 -5.78
CA LEU A 48 -8.07 -6.08 -5.68
C LEU A 48 -8.49 -6.92 -6.88
N HIS A 49 -9.52 -6.50 -7.59
CA HIS A 49 -9.99 -7.18 -8.80
C HIS A 49 -9.54 -6.50 -10.10
N ALA A 50 -8.70 -5.48 -10.00
CA ALA A 50 -8.20 -4.78 -11.18
C ALA A 50 -7.22 -5.65 -11.97
N THR A 51 -7.00 -5.27 -13.21
CA THR A 51 -6.01 -5.94 -14.05
C THR A 51 -5.03 -4.90 -14.59
N PRO A 52 -3.77 -4.95 -14.19
CA PRO A 52 -3.19 -5.88 -13.21
C PRO A 52 -3.60 -5.54 -11.78
N LYS A 53 -3.70 -6.56 -10.93
CA LYS A 53 -4.01 -6.32 -9.53
C LYS A 53 -2.75 -5.92 -8.77
N PRO A 54 -2.89 -5.24 -7.62
CA PRO A 54 -1.71 -4.88 -6.83
C PRO A 54 -1.03 -6.13 -6.25
N ASP A 55 0.24 -5.99 -5.95
CA ASP A 55 1.03 -7.05 -5.31
C ASP A 55 0.93 -6.98 -3.79
N VAL A 56 0.52 -5.85 -3.26
CA VAL A 56 0.30 -5.66 -1.83
C VAL A 56 -0.69 -4.50 -1.65
N LEU A 57 -1.50 -4.57 -0.60
CA LEU A 57 -2.41 -3.48 -0.23
C LEU A 57 -2.14 -3.09 1.20
N LEU A 58 -1.76 -1.84 1.42
CA LEU A 58 -1.48 -1.29 2.74
C LEU A 58 -2.64 -0.40 3.18
N LEU A 59 -3.06 -0.57 4.44
CA LEU A 59 -4.14 0.25 5.02
C LEU A 59 -3.53 1.34 5.89
N GLY A 60 -4.04 2.55 5.76
CA GLY A 60 -3.68 3.62 6.69
C GLY A 60 -4.12 3.28 8.10
N PRO A 61 -3.43 3.76 9.13
CA PRO A 61 -3.79 3.44 10.51
C PRO A 61 -5.21 3.87 10.88
N GLN A 62 -5.73 4.89 10.21
CA GLN A 62 -7.08 5.40 10.48
C GLN A 62 -8.17 4.41 10.08
N VAL A 63 -7.85 3.47 9.20
CA VAL A 63 -8.80 2.47 8.73
C VAL A 63 -8.38 1.05 9.13
N ALA A 64 -7.60 0.94 10.20
CA ALA A 64 -7.16 -0.35 10.72
C ALA A 64 -8.34 -1.27 11.04
N TYR A 65 -9.49 -0.69 11.40
CA TYR A 65 -10.70 -1.45 11.71
C TYR A 65 -11.23 -2.22 10.49
N GLU A 66 -10.78 -1.89 9.30
CA GLU A 66 -11.20 -2.61 8.09
C GLU A 66 -10.26 -3.75 7.71
N LYS A 67 -9.20 -3.98 8.49
CA LYS A 67 -8.20 -4.99 8.15
C LYS A 67 -8.82 -6.37 7.95
N LYS A 68 -9.76 -6.75 8.81
CA LYS A 68 -10.37 -8.08 8.72
C LYS A 68 -11.13 -8.25 7.41
N ARG A 69 -11.96 -7.26 7.06
CA ARG A 69 -12.76 -7.31 5.85
C ARG A 69 -11.90 -7.29 4.59
N ILE A 70 -11.02 -6.28 4.52
CA ILE A 70 -10.19 -6.09 3.33
C ILE A 70 -9.12 -7.17 3.24
N GLY A 71 -8.60 -7.62 4.38
CA GLY A 71 -7.65 -8.72 4.40
C GLY A 71 -8.25 -10.01 3.84
N ALA A 72 -9.52 -10.29 4.14
CA ALA A 72 -10.19 -11.45 3.59
C ALA A 72 -10.36 -11.33 2.07
N LEU A 73 -10.70 -10.13 1.58
CA LEU A 73 -10.81 -9.88 0.16
C LEU A 73 -9.47 -10.08 -0.54
N GLY A 74 -8.39 -9.58 0.08
CA GLY A 74 -7.04 -9.75 -0.46
C GLY A 74 -6.61 -11.21 -0.49
N ALA A 75 -6.87 -11.94 0.59
CA ALA A 75 -6.52 -13.35 0.65
C ALA A 75 -7.21 -14.17 -0.45
N ALA A 76 -8.43 -13.80 -0.78
CA ALA A 76 -9.19 -14.51 -1.82
C ALA A 76 -8.54 -14.37 -3.20
N VAL A 77 -7.75 -13.33 -3.43
CA VAL A 77 -7.08 -13.10 -4.72
C VAL A 77 -5.55 -13.16 -4.59
N GLY A 78 -5.04 -13.60 -3.45
CA GLY A 78 -3.61 -13.78 -3.25
C GLY A 78 -2.82 -12.49 -3.04
N VAL A 79 -3.48 -11.43 -2.54
CA VAL A 79 -2.82 -10.15 -2.27
C VAL A 79 -2.67 -9.95 -0.77
N PRO A 80 -1.44 -9.81 -0.25
CA PRO A 80 -1.28 -9.54 1.18
C PRO A 80 -1.79 -8.15 1.54
N VAL A 81 -2.44 -8.06 2.69
CA VAL A 81 -3.03 -6.82 3.19
C VAL A 81 -2.56 -6.64 4.63
N ASP A 82 -2.07 -5.47 4.98
CA ASP A 82 -1.71 -5.17 6.35
C ASP A 82 -1.81 -3.66 6.61
N VAL A 83 -1.70 -3.29 7.87
CA VAL A 83 -1.86 -1.89 8.31
C VAL A 83 -0.49 -1.25 8.48
N ILE A 84 -0.33 -0.02 7.98
CA ILE A 84 0.90 0.73 8.13
C ILE A 84 1.08 1.12 9.59
N ASN A 85 2.31 1.02 10.10
CA ASN A 85 2.65 1.45 11.45
C ASN A 85 2.30 2.93 11.62
N MET A 86 1.66 3.26 12.75
CA MET A 86 1.17 4.62 12.99
C MET A 86 2.30 5.65 13.00
N GLN A 87 3.45 5.31 13.58
CA GLN A 87 4.59 6.24 13.61
C GLN A 87 5.15 6.48 12.22
N ASP A 88 5.32 5.41 11.45
CA ASP A 88 5.86 5.54 10.10
C ASP A 88 4.92 6.33 9.21
N TYR A 89 3.61 6.13 9.39
CA TYR A 89 2.62 6.90 8.66
C TYR A 89 2.62 8.37 9.11
N GLY A 90 2.57 8.60 10.40
CA GLY A 90 2.47 9.97 10.94
C GLY A 90 3.70 10.81 10.64
N LEU A 91 4.88 10.19 10.62
CA LEU A 91 6.13 10.88 10.30
C LEU A 91 6.49 10.82 8.83
N MET A 92 5.58 10.30 8.00
CA MET A 92 5.77 10.21 6.54
C MET A 92 7.09 9.52 6.17
N ARG A 93 7.37 8.40 6.81
CA ARG A 93 8.60 7.64 6.57
C ARG A 93 8.42 6.74 5.35
N GLY A 94 8.43 7.35 4.15
CA GLY A 94 8.21 6.62 2.90
C GLY A 94 9.12 5.43 2.72
N GLU A 95 10.39 5.59 3.09
CA GLU A 95 11.38 4.52 2.99
C GLU A 95 11.02 3.31 3.84
N LYS A 96 10.56 3.55 5.09
CA LYS A 96 10.19 2.45 5.98
C LYS A 96 8.90 1.79 5.55
N VAL A 97 7.93 2.57 5.07
CA VAL A 97 6.69 2.01 4.57
C VAL A 97 6.96 1.19 3.31
N LEU A 98 7.86 1.65 2.45
CA LEU A 98 8.26 0.89 1.27
C LEU A 98 8.86 -0.45 1.65
N LYS A 99 9.74 -0.49 2.65
CA LYS A 99 10.34 -1.73 3.12
C LYS A 99 9.30 -2.67 3.73
N PHE A 100 8.33 -2.11 4.43
CA PHE A 100 7.22 -2.89 4.97
C PHE A 100 6.44 -3.56 3.83
N ALA A 101 6.13 -2.80 2.78
CA ALA A 101 5.44 -3.35 1.61
C ALA A 101 6.27 -4.46 0.97
N GLU A 102 7.57 -4.25 0.82
CA GLU A 102 8.45 -5.25 0.23
C GLU A 102 8.48 -6.53 1.06
N SER A 103 8.49 -6.41 2.38
CA SER A 103 8.48 -7.61 3.23
C SER A 103 7.20 -8.40 3.05
N LEU A 104 6.07 -7.72 2.88
CA LEU A 104 4.79 -8.40 2.65
C LEU A 104 4.74 -9.06 1.28
N MET A 105 5.45 -8.51 0.30
CA MET A 105 5.54 -9.11 -1.04
C MET A 105 6.59 -10.22 -1.12
N GLY A 106 7.34 -10.45 -0.05
CA GLY A 106 8.39 -11.46 -0.03
C GLY A 106 9.70 -11.00 -0.65
N ILE A 107 9.90 -9.69 -0.74
CA ILE A 107 11.14 -9.10 -1.25
C ILE A 107 11.95 -8.59 -0.06
N GLU A 108 13.23 -8.81 -0.05
CA GLU A 108 14.10 -8.31 1.01
C GLU A 108 14.97 -7.16 0.55
#